data_209ba308fa3499da5d744911422b9ca7
#
_entry.id   209ba308fa3499da5d744911422b9ca7
#
_cell.length_a   1.000
_cell.length_b   1.000
_cell.length_c   1.000
_cell.angle_alpha   90.00
_cell.angle_beta   90.00
_cell.angle_gamma   90.00
#
_symmetry.space_group_name_H-M   'P 1'
#
loop_
_entity.id
_entity.type
_entity.pdbx_description
1 polymer ?
#
loop_
_entity_poly.entity_id
_entity_poly.type
_entity_poly.pdbx_seq_one_letter_code
_entity_poly.pdbx_strand_id
1 'polypeptide(L)'
;DPIRFKEKIFFSPKFKILNKDNLIWFHGASIGEIQSIVPIINRLIEKDVNTSILISSVTLSSGKLVEEEFKKHKNIYHYYFPLDIPYLINKFLNEFKPKMIGFIDSEIWPNFICEIKKRKIPLILINGRITKKTFKRWKYIEILSNNIFSSFDLVLASSKESLKNLINLNCNNAKHIGNIKFVSNIKKNNTLD
;
A
#
# COMPACT_ATOMS: atom_id res chain seq x y z
N ASP A 1 0.03 22.30 2.32
CA ASP A 1 1.18 22.75 1.53
C ASP A 1 0.80 22.69 0.05
N PRO A 2 0.63 23.85 -0.62
CA PRO A 2 0.21 23.89 -2.03
C PRO A 2 1.23 23.26 -3.00
N ILE A 3 2.51 23.23 -2.63
CA ILE A 3 3.58 22.71 -3.48
C ILE A 3 3.48 21.18 -3.54
N ARG A 4 3.22 20.52 -2.41
CA ARG A 4 3.13 19.06 -2.34
C ARG A 4 1.77 18.52 -2.80
N PHE A 5 0.71 19.35 -2.77
CA PHE A 5 -0.57 18.99 -3.38
C PHE A 5 -0.45 18.81 -4.90
N LYS A 6 0.45 19.57 -5.54
CA LYS A 6 0.74 19.44 -6.97
C LYS A 6 1.28 18.07 -7.35
N GLU A 7 1.98 17.37 -6.44
CA GLU A 7 2.47 16.01 -6.69
C GLU A 7 1.35 15.01 -6.94
N LYS A 8 0.14 15.23 -6.37
CA LYS A 8 -1.03 14.37 -6.58
C LYS A 8 -1.69 14.54 -7.94
N ILE A 9 -1.53 15.71 -8.58
CA ILE A 9 -2.17 16.09 -9.84
C ILE A 9 -1.15 16.13 -10.97
N PHE A 10 0.04 16.64 -10.69
CA PHE A 10 1.12 16.74 -11.65
C PHE A 10 2.22 15.76 -11.28
N PHE A 11 2.27 14.67 -12.03
CA PHE A 11 3.29 13.65 -11.80
C PHE A 11 4.67 14.20 -12.18
N SER A 12 5.52 14.46 -11.18
CA SER A 12 6.89 14.94 -11.34
C SER A 12 7.76 14.44 -10.18
N PRO A 13 8.26 13.20 -10.23
CA PRO A 13 9.15 12.68 -9.20
C PRO A 13 10.48 13.45 -9.22
N LYS A 14 10.90 13.92 -8.03
CA LYS A 14 12.16 14.67 -7.84
C LYS A 14 13.36 13.78 -7.57
N PHE A 15 13.20 12.47 -7.67
CA PHE A 15 14.23 11.47 -7.38
C PHE A 15 14.31 10.43 -8.49
N LYS A 16 15.47 9.80 -8.62
CA LYS A 16 15.70 8.66 -9.50
C LYS A 16 15.84 7.40 -8.65
N ILE A 17 15.07 6.37 -8.96
CA ILE A 17 15.17 5.08 -8.29
C ILE A 17 16.47 4.39 -8.69
N LEU A 18 17.24 3.93 -7.71
CA LEU A 18 18.54 3.30 -7.90
C LEU A 18 18.40 1.96 -8.63
N ASN A 19 17.45 1.14 -8.23
CA ASN A 19 17.18 -0.15 -8.86
C ASN A 19 15.70 -0.28 -9.19
N LYS A 20 15.31 0.08 -10.41
CA LYS A 20 13.94 -0.02 -10.90
C LYS A 20 13.49 -1.48 -11.09
N ASP A 21 14.39 -2.36 -11.46
CA ASP A 21 14.04 -3.77 -11.73
C ASP A 21 13.69 -4.55 -10.46
N ASN A 22 14.11 -4.05 -9.29
CA ASN A 22 13.77 -4.61 -7.98
C ASN A 22 12.99 -3.63 -7.10
N LEU A 23 12.01 -2.93 -7.66
CA LEU A 23 11.18 -1.97 -6.94
C LEU A 23 9.94 -2.63 -6.37
N ILE A 24 9.74 -2.48 -5.05
CA ILE A 24 8.50 -2.82 -4.35
C ILE A 24 7.80 -1.52 -3.96
N TRP A 25 6.52 -1.42 -4.26
CA TRP A 25 5.73 -0.25 -3.88
C TRP A 25 4.74 -0.58 -2.77
N PHE A 26 4.77 0.21 -1.69
CA PHE A 26 3.77 0.17 -0.62
C PHE A 26 2.93 1.45 -0.61
N HIS A 27 1.62 1.31 -0.38
CA HIS A 27 0.72 2.43 -0.21
C HIS A 27 -0.07 2.33 1.09
N GLY A 28 0.01 3.39 1.90
CA GLY A 28 -0.80 3.57 3.10
C GLY A 28 -1.18 5.05 3.26
N ALA A 29 -2.45 5.34 3.54
CA ALA A 29 -2.95 6.70 3.57
C ALA A 29 -2.52 7.46 4.83
N SER A 30 -2.43 6.78 5.97
CA SER A 30 -2.26 7.37 7.30
C SER A 30 -0.91 7.02 7.95
N ILE A 31 -0.52 7.81 8.95
CA ILE A 31 0.66 7.55 9.80
C ILE A 31 0.62 6.13 10.37
N GLY A 32 -0.52 5.71 10.94
CA GLY A 32 -0.64 4.39 11.55
C GLY A 32 -0.51 3.23 10.57
N GLU A 33 -0.91 3.41 9.31
CA GLU A 33 -0.72 2.42 8.25
C GLU A 33 0.75 2.33 7.87
N ILE A 34 1.42 3.47 7.66
CA ILE A 34 2.86 3.51 7.36
C ILE A 34 3.67 2.89 8.50
N GLN A 35 3.40 3.27 9.75
CA GLN A 35 4.09 2.70 10.91
C GLN A 35 3.94 1.17 11.01
N SER A 36 2.78 0.65 10.64
CA SER A 36 2.51 -0.80 10.71
C SER A 36 3.36 -1.64 9.75
N ILE A 37 3.87 -1.04 8.67
CA ILE A 37 4.70 -1.74 7.67
C ILE A 37 6.20 -1.47 7.82
N VAL A 38 6.61 -0.55 8.68
CA VAL A 38 8.05 -0.28 8.94
C VAL A 38 8.83 -1.57 9.25
N PRO A 39 8.36 -2.47 10.15
CA PRO A 39 9.08 -3.72 10.41
C PRO A 39 9.19 -4.63 9.18
N ILE A 40 8.18 -4.62 8.30
CA ILE A 40 8.20 -5.41 7.05
C ILE A 40 9.25 -4.84 6.10
N ILE A 41 9.27 -3.52 5.92
CA ILE A 41 10.22 -2.81 5.07
C ILE A 41 11.67 -3.08 5.54
N ASN A 42 11.93 -2.90 6.83
CA ASN A 42 13.26 -3.15 7.40
C ASN A 42 13.70 -4.60 7.13
N ARG A 43 12.82 -5.57 7.31
CA ARG A 43 13.13 -6.98 7.05
C ARG A 43 13.40 -7.28 5.58
N LEU A 44 12.70 -6.59 4.66
CA LEU A 44 12.94 -6.74 3.22
C LEU A 44 14.32 -6.22 2.83
N ILE A 45 14.73 -5.06 3.36
CA ILE A 45 16.05 -4.46 3.09
C ILE A 45 17.18 -5.28 3.70
N GLU A 46 16.99 -5.80 4.92
CA GLU A 46 17.95 -6.72 5.55
C GLU A 46 18.17 -7.98 4.72
N LYS A 47 17.10 -8.49 4.09
CA LYS A 47 17.16 -9.70 3.27
C LYS A 47 17.82 -9.46 1.91
N ASP A 48 17.60 -8.30 1.30
CA ASP A 48 18.17 -7.92 0.02
C ASP A 48 18.38 -6.40 -0.05
N VAL A 49 19.63 -6.00 0.13
CA VAL A 49 20.06 -4.58 0.10
C VAL A 49 19.86 -3.91 -1.25
N ASN A 50 19.71 -4.68 -2.33
CA ASN A 50 19.45 -4.17 -3.68
C ASN A 50 17.96 -3.90 -3.93
N THR A 51 17.08 -4.23 -2.99
CA THR A 51 15.66 -3.91 -3.10
C THR A 51 15.45 -2.41 -2.96
N SER A 52 14.80 -1.80 -3.94
CA SER A 52 14.28 -0.43 -3.86
C SER A 52 12.85 -0.45 -3.35
N ILE A 53 12.52 0.48 -2.45
CA ILE A 53 11.18 0.59 -1.86
C ILE A 53 10.60 1.96 -2.19
N LEU A 54 9.43 1.99 -2.82
CA LEU A 54 8.61 3.18 -2.95
C LEU A 54 7.50 3.12 -1.90
N ILE A 55 7.39 4.15 -1.09
CA ILE A 55 6.29 4.31 -0.14
C ILE A 55 5.44 5.48 -0.60
N SER A 56 4.15 5.27 -0.78
CA SER A 56 3.24 6.38 -1.07
C SER A 56 2.27 6.62 0.07
N SER A 57 1.96 7.88 0.33
CA SER A 57 1.02 8.29 1.37
C SER A 57 0.09 9.41 0.88
N VAL A 58 -0.97 9.69 1.66
CA VAL A 58 -1.96 10.72 1.30
C VAL A 58 -1.73 12.01 2.06
N THR A 59 -1.29 11.97 3.32
CA THR A 59 -1.16 13.13 4.19
C THR A 59 0.28 13.64 4.30
N LEU A 60 0.43 14.94 4.55
CA LEU A 60 1.76 15.56 4.77
C LEU A 60 2.49 14.93 5.97
N SER A 61 1.77 14.65 7.04
CA SER A 61 2.33 14.02 8.24
C SER A 61 2.82 12.60 7.99
N SER A 62 2.11 11.82 7.15
CA SER A 62 2.60 10.49 6.74
C SER A 62 3.86 10.58 5.88
N GLY A 63 3.95 11.59 4.99
CA GLY A 63 5.14 11.83 4.18
C GLY A 63 6.36 12.18 5.03
N LYS A 64 6.20 13.12 5.98
CA LYS A 64 7.27 13.47 6.93
C LYS A 64 7.74 12.28 7.74
N LEU A 65 6.81 11.45 8.21
CA LEU A 65 7.16 10.21 8.92
C LEU A 65 8.06 9.31 8.08
N VAL A 66 7.74 9.08 6.80
CA VAL A 66 8.57 8.25 5.92
C VAL A 66 9.96 8.86 5.74
N GLU A 67 10.04 10.17 5.51
CA GLU A 67 11.30 10.89 5.34
C GLU A 67 12.18 10.81 6.59
N GLU A 68 11.61 10.91 7.79
CA GLU A 68 12.32 10.81 9.07
C GLU A 68 12.75 9.37 9.39
N GLU A 69 11.83 8.42 9.26
CA GLU A 69 12.06 7.01 9.60
C GLU A 69 13.15 6.39 8.73
N PHE A 70 13.14 6.71 7.43
CA PHE A 70 14.02 6.09 6.45
C PHE A 70 15.13 7.00 5.91
N LYS A 71 15.41 8.15 6.56
CA LYS A 71 16.42 9.13 6.10
C LYS A 71 17.82 8.56 5.85
N LYS A 72 18.16 7.44 6.49
CA LYS A 72 19.46 6.76 6.33
C LYS A 72 19.50 5.80 5.14
N HIS A 73 18.37 5.50 4.54
CA HIS A 73 18.24 4.52 3.45
C HIS A 73 18.15 5.23 2.09
N LYS A 74 19.18 5.05 1.25
CA LYS A 74 19.24 5.66 -0.09
C LYS A 74 18.32 4.96 -1.12
N ASN A 75 17.83 3.77 -0.81
CA ASN A 75 16.98 2.93 -1.65
C ASN A 75 15.50 2.97 -1.24
N ILE A 76 15.10 3.86 -0.31
CA ILE A 76 13.71 4.10 0.07
C ILE A 76 13.29 5.48 -0.39
N TYR A 77 12.14 5.54 -1.06
CA TYR A 77 11.61 6.73 -1.70
C TYR A 77 10.20 7.00 -1.21
N HIS A 78 9.84 8.27 -1.07
CA HIS A 78 8.48 8.69 -0.77
C HIS A 78 7.88 9.49 -1.92
N TYR A 79 6.62 9.20 -2.24
CA TYR A 79 5.82 9.96 -3.18
C TYR A 79 4.38 10.11 -2.68
N TYR A 80 3.72 11.24 -2.94
CA TYR A 80 2.30 11.35 -2.60
C TYR A 80 1.47 10.56 -3.59
N PHE A 81 0.52 9.78 -3.04
CA PHE A 81 -0.38 8.96 -3.85
C PHE A 81 -1.17 9.85 -4.82
N PRO A 82 -1.09 9.62 -6.13
CA PRO A 82 -1.81 10.40 -7.11
C PRO A 82 -3.32 10.14 -7.01
N LEU A 83 -4.12 11.04 -7.57
CA LEU A 83 -5.56 10.81 -7.68
C LEU A 83 -5.85 9.54 -8.50
N ASP A 84 -6.92 8.82 -8.12
CA ASP A 84 -7.35 7.58 -8.79
C ASP A 84 -7.98 7.86 -10.16
N ILE A 85 -7.22 8.50 -11.05
CA ILE A 85 -7.58 8.92 -12.40
C ILE A 85 -6.71 8.17 -13.41
N PRO A 86 -7.26 7.51 -14.44
CA PRO A 86 -6.51 6.63 -15.36
C PRO A 86 -5.24 7.26 -15.94
N TYR A 87 -5.28 8.52 -16.31
CA TYR A 87 -4.12 9.23 -16.87
C TYR A 87 -2.94 9.32 -15.87
N LEU A 88 -3.23 9.68 -14.60
CA LEU A 88 -2.21 9.80 -13.55
C LEU A 88 -1.68 8.44 -13.14
N ILE A 89 -2.56 7.44 -13.06
CA ILE A 89 -2.20 6.05 -12.76
C ILE A 89 -1.23 5.51 -13.81
N ASN A 90 -1.56 5.71 -15.08
CA ASN A 90 -0.70 5.26 -16.18
C ASN A 90 0.67 5.92 -16.14
N LYS A 91 0.74 7.23 -15.90
CA LYS A 91 2.03 7.94 -15.71
C LYS A 91 2.82 7.36 -14.54
N PHE A 92 2.18 7.17 -13.39
CA PHE A 92 2.79 6.64 -12.18
C PHE A 92 3.37 5.23 -12.42
N LEU A 93 2.55 4.32 -12.92
CA LEU A 93 2.96 2.94 -13.14
C LEU A 93 4.00 2.79 -14.28
N ASN A 94 3.96 3.66 -15.29
CA ASN A 94 4.95 3.67 -16.36
C ASN A 94 6.32 4.17 -15.87
N GLU A 95 6.33 5.16 -14.98
CA GLU A 95 7.57 5.70 -14.44
C GLU A 95 8.22 4.75 -13.44
N PHE A 96 7.44 4.27 -12.46
CA PHE A 96 7.99 3.48 -11.37
C PHE A 96 8.14 2.00 -11.70
N LYS A 97 7.26 1.41 -12.49
CA LYS A 97 7.28 0.00 -12.90
C LYS A 97 7.53 -0.97 -11.74
N PRO A 98 6.74 -0.90 -10.64
CA PRO A 98 6.98 -1.77 -9.51
C PRO A 98 6.79 -3.24 -9.88
N LYS A 99 7.66 -4.12 -9.37
CA LYS A 99 7.53 -5.57 -9.55
C LYS A 99 6.50 -6.22 -8.63
N MET A 100 6.15 -5.53 -7.53
CA MET A 100 5.14 -5.97 -6.56
C MET A 100 4.55 -4.74 -5.87
N ILE A 101 3.27 -4.80 -5.51
CA ILE A 101 2.54 -3.71 -4.86
C ILE A 101 1.87 -4.24 -3.59
N GLY A 102 2.02 -3.51 -2.47
CA GLY A 102 1.34 -3.74 -1.21
C GLY A 102 0.45 -2.56 -0.84
N PHE A 103 -0.87 -2.74 -0.83
CA PHE A 103 -1.82 -1.79 -0.25
C PHE A 103 -2.11 -2.14 1.20
N ILE A 104 -2.29 -1.14 2.06
CA ILE A 104 -2.41 -1.33 3.50
C ILE A 104 -3.83 -1.00 3.98
N ASP A 105 -4.36 -1.83 4.90
CA ASP A 105 -5.62 -1.64 5.61
C ASP A 105 -6.84 -1.63 4.67
N SER A 106 -7.44 -0.47 4.44
CA SER A 106 -8.69 -0.31 3.66
C SER A 106 -8.45 0.43 2.34
N GLU A 107 -7.22 0.47 1.86
CA GLU A 107 -6.83 1.20 0.65
C GLU A 107 -7.25 0.43 -0.61
N ILE A 108 -8.53 0.60 -0.97
CA ILE A 108 -9.15 -0.02 -2.15
C ILE A 108 -9.43 1.06 -3.19
N TRP A 109 -8.54 1.18 -4.17
CA TRP A 109 -8.57 2.18 -5.23
C TRP A 109 -8.92 1.52 -6.57
N PRO A 110 -10.19 1.59 -7.03
CA PRO A 110 -10.69 0.79 -8.14
C PRO A 110 -9.91 0.93 -9.44
N ASN A 111 -9.61 2.16 -9.87
CA ASN A 111 -8.91 2.38 -11.12
C ASN A 111 -7.44 1.90 -11.04
N PHE A 112 -6.75 2.13 -9.90
CA PHE A 112 -5.42 1.57 -9.68
C PHE A 112 -5.43 0.05 -9.73
N ILE A 113 -6.36 -0.60 -9.02
CA ILE A 113 -6.45 -2.07 -8.97
C ILE A 113 -6.70 -2.65 -10.35
N CYS A 114 -7.62 -2.06 -11.12
CA CYS A 114 -7.88 -2.48 -12.50
C CYS A 114 -6.64 -2.35 -13.40
N GLU A 115 -5.90 -1.25 -13.29
CA GLU A 115 -4.72 -1.01 -14.11
C GLU A 115 -3.54 -1.90 -13.71
N ILE A 116 -3.35 -2.15 -12.40
CA ILE A 116 -2.37 -3.10 -11.85
C ILE A 116 -2.63 -4.51 -12.38
N LYS A 117 -3.91 -4.95 -12.34
CA LYS A 117 -4.33 -6.25 -12.88
C LYS A 117 -4.03 -6.39 -14.37
N LYS A 118 -4.37 -5.36 -15.19
CA LYS A 118 -4.06 -5.35 -16.63
C LYS A 118 -2.57 -5.54 -16.91
N ARG A 119 -1.71 -4.96 -16.08
CA ARG A 119 -0.26 -5.05 -16.17
C ARG A 119 0.32 -6.32 -15.58
N LYS A 120 -0.52 -7.18 -14.98
CA LYS A 120 -0.12 -8.41 -14.30
C LYS A 120 0.93 -8.19 -13.20
N ILE A 121 0.87 -7.05 -12.51
CA ILE A 121 1.74 -6.75 -11.38
C ILE A 121 1.15 -7.40 -10.14
N PRO A 122 1.91 -8.23 -9.39
CA PRO A 122 1.45 -8.83 -8.15
C PRO A 122 0.95 -7.79 -7.15
N LEU A 123 -0.29 -7.96 -6.65
CA LEU A 123 -0.97 -7.04 -5.74
C LEU A 123 -1.35 -7.74 -4.43
N ILE A 124 -0.85 -7.21 -3.32
CA ILE A 124 -1.12 -7.74 -1.97
C ILE A 124 -1.87 -6.69 -1.16
N LEU A 125 -2.92 -7.11 -0.43
CA LEU A 125 -3.55 -6.29 0.60
C LEU A 125 -3.03 -6.72 1.97
N ILE A 126 -2.29 -5.84 2.63
CA ILE A 126 -1.67 -6.08 3.94
C ILE A 126 -2.56 -5.48 5.03
N ASN A 127 -2.83 -6.25 6.09
CA ASN A 127 -3.72 -5.84 7.18
C ASN A 127 -5.16 -5.52 6.71
N GLY A 128 -5.63 -6.21 5.67
CA GLY A 128 -6.90 -5.94 5.01
C GLY A 128 -8.07 -5.86 5.99
N ARG A 129 -8.76 -4.71 5.98
CA ARG A 129 -9.86 -4.41 6.89
C ARG A 129 -11.11 -4.05 6.12
N ILE A 130 -12.13 -4.89 6.23
CA ILE A 130 -13.47 -4.64 5.66
C ILE A 130 -14.51 -4.77 6.77
N THR A 131 -15.05 -3.61 7.21
CA THR A 131 -16.13 -3.57 8.20
C THR A 131 -17.45 -4.01 7.60
N LYS A 132 -18.44 -4.39 8.43
CA LYS A 132 -19.82 -4.70 7.99
C LYS A 132 -20.43 -3.58 7.14
N LYS A 133 -20.19 -2.31 7.50
CA LYS A 133 -20.68 -1.14 6.75
C LYS A 133 -20.04 -1.07 5.37
N THR A 134 -18.73 -1.23 5.30
CA THR A 134 -17.97 -1.22 4.03
C THR A 134 -18.36 -2.41 3.16
N PHE A 135 -18.50 -3.60 3.74
CA PHE A 135 -18.97 -4.80 3.05
C PHE A 135 -20.34 -4.59 2.37
N LYS A 136 -21.32 -4.06 3.12
CA LYS A 136 -22.66 -3.76 2.57
C LYS A 136 -22.57 -2.81 1.37
N ARG A 137 -21.75 -1.76 1.43
CA ARG A 137 -21.56 -0.82 0.32
C ARG A 137 -21.01 -1.51 -0.94
N TRP A 138 -19.98 -2.35 -0.78
CA TRP A 138 -19.41 -3.10 -1.90
C TRP A 138 -20.39 -4.10 -2.50
N LYS A 139 -21.25 -4.70 -1.69
CA LYS A 139 -22.30 -5.63 -2.17
C LYS A 139 -23.34 -4.95 -3.08
N TYR A 140 -23.62 -3.66 -2.92
CA TYR A 140 -24.52 -2.94 -3.83
C TYR A 140 -23.98 -2.83 -5.25
N ILE A 141 -22.68 -2.93 -5.44
CA ILE A 141 -22.01 -2.86 -6.74
C ILE A 141 -21.26 -4.18 -7.01
N GLU A 142 -21.97 -5.29 -6.90
CA GLU A 142 -21.40 -6.64 -6.84
C GLU A 142 -20.48 -6.97 -8.02
N ILE A 143 -20.86 -6.64 -9.25
CA ILE A 143 -20.04 -6.89 -10.45
C ILE A 143 -18.69 -6.19 -10.34
N LEU A 144 -18.68 -4.92 -9.94
CA LEU A 144 -17.46 -4.15 -9.78
C LEU A 144 -16.62 -4.68 -8.59
N SER A 145 -17.26 -4.94 -7.44
CA SER A 145 -16.58 -5.44 -6.26
C SER A 145 -15.92 -6.80 -6.50
N ASN A 146 -16.60 -7.72 -7.17
CA ASN A 146 -16.04 -9.02 -7.51
C ASN A 146 -14.79 -8.89 -8.38
N ASN A 147 -14.80 -8.01 -9.38
CA ASN A 147 -13.64 -7.74 -10.22
C ASN A 147 -12.47 -7.13 -9.45
N ILE A 148 -12.74 -6.22 -8.51
CA ILE A 148 -11.72 -5.55 -7.70
C ILE A 148 -11.11 -6.51 -6.69
N PHE A 149 -11.92 -7.19 -5.88
CA PHE A 149 -11.43 -8.06 -4.83
C PHE A 149 -10.78 -9.34 -5.35
N SER A 150 -11.22 -9.88 -6.50
CA SER A 150 -10.53 -10.99 -7.17
C SER A 150 -9.19 -10.60 -7.81
N SER A 151 -8.86 -9.31 -7.86
CA SER A 151 -7.61 -8.83 -8.45
C SER A 151 -6.42 -8.90 -7.49
N PHE A 152 -6.66 -9.12 -6.19
CA PHE A 152 -5.59 -9.32 -5.21
C PHE A 152 -5.03 -10.73 -5.30
N ASP A 153 -3.73 -10.85 -5.49
CA ASP A 153 -3.02 -12.14 -5.48
C ASP A 153 -2.92 -12.73 -4.07
N LEU A 154 -2.89 -11.86 -3.04
CA LEU A 154 -2.91 -12.26 -1.64
C LEU A 154 -3.57 -11.17 -0.79
N VAL A 155 -4.40 -11.58 0.16
CA VAL A 155 -4.95 -10.69 1.19
C VAL A 155 -4.65 -11.23 2.57
N LEU A 156 -3.99 -10.40 3.38
CA LEU A 156 -3.66 -10.66 4.77
C LEU A 156 -4.66 -9.91 5.65
N ALA A 157 -5.74 -10.58 6.03
CA ALA A 157 -6.85 -9.96 6.77
C ALA A 157 -6.50 -9.69 8.23
N SER A 158 -6.86 -8.49 8.73
CA SER A 158 -6.58 -8.03 10.09
C SER A 158 -7.45 -8.68 11.18
N SER A 159 -8.59 -9.28 10.81
CA SER A 159 -9.53 -9.94 11.72
C SER A 159 -10.30 -11.06 11.02
N LYS A 160 -10.87 -11.99 11.82
CA LYS A 160 -11.75 -13.05 11.31
C LYS A 160 -12.99 -12.47 10.61
N GLU A 161 -13.53 -11.35 11.10
CA GLU A 161 -14.65 -10.66 10.47
C GLU A 161 -14.25 -10.09 9.10
N SER A 162 -13.10 -9.41 9.01
CA SER A 162 -12.58 -8.89 7.74
C SER A 162 -12.32 -10.03 6.75
N LEU A 163 -11.74 -11.15 7.19
CA LEU A 163 -11.55 -12.33 6.36
C LEU A 163 -12.87 -12.83 5.77
N LYS A 164 -13.90 -13.02 6.60
CA LYS A 164 -15.25 -13.45 6.15
C LYS A 164 -15.82 -12.47 5.10
N ASN A 165 -15.73 -11.17 5.36
CA ASN A 165 -16.24 -10.15 4.46
C ASN A 165 -15.48 -10.13 3.12
N LEU A 166 -14.15 -10.30 3.14
CA LEU A 166 -13.30 -10.36 1.95
C LEU A 166 -13.61 -11.58 1.08
N ILE A 167 -13.75 -12.76 1.68
CA ILE A 167 -14.14 -13.98 0.96
C ILE A 167 -15.51 -13.80 0.29
N ASN A 168 -16.47 -13.21 0.98
CA ASN A 168 -17.80 -12.91 0.45
C ASN A 168 -17.81 -11.81 -0.64
N LEU A 169 -16.71 -11.06 -0.81
CA LEU A 169 -16.46 -10.14 -1.92
C LEU A 169 -15.61 -10.78 -3.03
N ASN A 170 -15.53 -12.11 -3.06
CA ASN A 170 -14.80 -12.88 -4.07
C ASN A 170 -13.26 -12.74 -4.00
N CYS A 171 -12.73 -12.49 -2.80
CA CYS A 171 -11.29 -12.52 -2.55
C CYS A 171 -10.85 -13.94 -2.19
N ASN A 172 -10.39 -14.72 -3.18
CA ASN A 172 -10.14 -16.15 -3.02
C ASN A 172 -8.85 -16.47 -2.25
N ASN A 173 -7.86 -15.57 -2.27
CA ASN A 173 -6.55 -15.75 -1.65
C ASN A 173 -6.40 -14.98 -0.34
N ALA A 174 -7.46 -14.96 0.49
CA ALA A 174 -7.44 -14.26 1.77
C ALA A 174 -7.03 -15.19 2.92
N LYS A 175 -6.14 -14.69 3.82
CA LYS A 175 -5.69 -15.37 5.03
C LYS A 175 -5.80 -14.45 6.23
N HIS A 176 -6.20 -14.95 7.38
CA HIS A 176 -6.20 -14.20 8.64
C HIS A 176 -4.81 -14.29 9.29
N ILE A 177 -4.22 -13.12 9.57
CA ILE A 177 -2.90 -13.01 10.23
C ILE A 177 -2.95 -12.22 11.54
N GLY A 178 -4.11 -11.65 11.88
CA GLY A 178 -4.21 -10.66 12.96
C GLY A 178 -3.86 -9.24 12.52
N ASN A 179 -4.00 -8.30 13.45
CA ASN A 179 -3.76 -6.89 13.17
C ASN A 179 -2.29 -6.52 13.42
N ILE A 180 -1.56 -6.25 12.35
CA ILE A 180 -0.11 -5.92 12.41
C ILE A 180 0.18 -4.60 13.15
N LYS A 181 -0.81 -3.70 13.32
CA LYS A 181 -0.65 -2.46 14.10
C LYS A 181 -0.29 -2.71 15.57
N PHE A 182 -0.66 -3.88 16.12
CA PHE A 182 -0.26 -4.23 17.49
C PHE A 182 1.22 -4.62 17.61
N VAL A 183 1.81 -5.18 16.56
CA VAL A 183 3.23 -5.59 16.56
C VAL A 183 4.15 -4.36 16.56
N SER A 184 3.78 -3.29 15.89
CA SER A 184 4.55 -2.03 15.85
C SER A 184 4.57 -1.30 17.21
N ASN A 185 3.53 -1.46 18.03
CA ASN A 185 3.45 -0.84 19.35
C ASN A 185 4.32 -1.56 20.41
N ILE A 186 4.50 -2.87 20.29
CA ILE A 186 5.32 -3.65 21.24
C ILE A 186 6.79 -3.23 21.16
N LYS A 187 7.33 -2.92 19.99
CA LYS A 187 8.72 -2.44 19.83
C LYS A 187 8.94 -1.05 20.42
N LYS A 188 7.95 -0.16 20.44
CA LYS A 188 8.09 1.17 21.05
C LYS A 188 8.16 1.13 22.57
N ASN A 189 7.53 0.15 23.22
CA ASN A 189 7.56 0.01 24.68
C ASN A 189 8.84 -0.65 25.18
N ASN A 190 9.53 -1.44 24.35
CA ASN A 190 10.79 -2.11 24.74
C ASN A 190 12.06 -1.28 24.47
N THR A 191 11.94 -0.04 23.99
CA THR A 191 13.07 0.89 23.80
C THR A 191 13.09 2.02 24.84
N LEU A 192 12.31 1.91 25.92
CA LEU A 192 12.23 2.88 27.03
C LEU A 192 12.75 2.31 28.37
N ASP A 193 13.47 1.17 28.34
CA ASP A 193 14.23 0.62 29.47
C ASP A 193 15.73 0.76 29.21
#